data_a76cbedfecf0e10ecaba8b3aba18c601
#
_entry.id   a76cbedfecf0e10ecaba8b3aba18c601
#
_cell.length_a   1.000
_cell.length_b   1.000
_cell.length_c   1.000
_cell.angle_alpha   90.00
_cell.angle_beta   90.00
_cell.angle_gamma   90.00
#
_symmetry.space_group_name_H-M   'P 1'
#
loop_
_entity.id
_entity.type
_entity.pdbx_description
1 polymer ?
#
loop_
_entity_poly.entity_id
_entity_poly.type
_entity_poly.pdbx_seq_one_letter_code
_entity_poly.pdbx_strand_id
1 'polypeptide(L)'
;MPKRSEENDSRRMLKHLSAILEKSGVIIFEYHVKTDTLIRYNKELEVDAKIPEYCDYLRDKTRIYPDDRWKAIEFYSGRIKGPIDIREVDDDGCISRKRLETVSISEEGDLGESGILFGMVIDVTGEWHQEERLEHELVQMKAAGTPCSSCTGYPEYDKVTGLPSFNRFREEIDNVLTDGKGEGYLLVYTDLENFKYFNRKYGYEPATSF
;
A
#
# COMPACT_ATOMS: atom_id res chain seq x y z
N MET A 1 8.87 9.07 -48.49
CA MET A 1 7.48 8.70 -48.08
C MET A 1 7.36 7.76 -46.88
N PRO A 2 8.22 7.76 -45.85
CA PRO A 2 8.02 6.95 -44.63
C PRO A 2 7.16 7.62 -43.56
N LYS A 3 7.15 8.95 -43.43
CA LYS A 3 6.52 9.68 -42.32
C LYS A 3 5.01 9.43 -42.07
N ARG A 4 4.23 9.11 -43.10
CA ARG A 4 2.78 8.92 -43.01
C ARG A 4 2.39 7.55 -42.39
N SER A 5 3.26 6.55 -42.50
CA SER A 5 3.09 5.23 -41.92
C SER A 5 3.33 5.26 -40.38
N GLU A 6 4.42 5.93 -39.98
CA GLU A 6 4.82 6.07 -38.59
C GLU A 6 3.78 6.87 -37.77
N GLU A 7 3.22 7.92 -38.35
CA GLU A 7 2.17 8.74 -37.74
C GLU A 7 0.87 7.93 -37.53
N ASN A 8 0.55 7.06 -38.48
CA ASN A 8 -0.65 6.20 -38.38
C ASN A 8 -0.49 5.07 -37.34
N ASP A 9 0.73 4.53 -37.25
CA ASP A 9 1.06 3.51 -36.25
C ASP A 9 1.08 4.09 -34.82
N SER A 10 1.63 5.30 -34.66
CA SER A 10 1.62 6.02 -33.38
C SER A 10 0.18 6.33 -32.91
N ARG A 11 -0.69 6.80 -33.80
CA ARG A 11 -2.10 7.06 -33.48
C ARG A 11 -2.85 5.78 -33.11
N ARG A 12 -2.55 4.67 -33.77
CA ARG A 12 -3.15 3.36 -33.43
C ARG A 12 -2.70 2.90 -32.07
N MET A 13 -1.42 3.05 -31.75
CA MET A 13 -0.86 2.69 -30.46
C MET A 13 -1.46 3.51 -29.32
N LEU A 14 -1.60 4.83 -29.50
CA LEU A 14 -2.26 5.70 -28.51
C LEU A 14 -3.71 5.28 -28.24
N LYS A 15 -4.48 4.90 -29.29
CA LYS A 15 -5.85 4.38 -29.11
C LYS A 15 -5.87 3.07 -28.29
N HIS A 16 -4.91 2.19 -28.52
CA HIS A 16 -4.81 0.95 -27.74
C HIS A 16 -4.44 1.22 -26.28
N LEU A 17 -3.49 2.13 -26.03
CA LEU A 17 -3.13 2.56 -24.68
C LEU A 17 -4.33 3.19 -23.96
N SER A 18 -5.03 4.10 -24.61
CA SER A 18 -6.26 4.73 -24.09
C SER A 18 -7.31 3.66 -23.70
N ALA A 19 -7.54 2.66 -24.53
CA ALA A 19 -8.47 1.58 -24.23
C ALA A 19 -8.02 0.69 -23.05
N ILE A 20 -6.72 0.50 -22.88
CA ILE A 20 -6.15 -0.21 -21.71
C ILE A 20 -6.35 0.61 -20.44
N LEU A 21 -6.02 1.90 -20.47
CA LEU A 21 -6.21 2.80 -19.33
C LEU A 21 -7.68 2.88 -18.90
N GLU A 22 -8.61 2.96 -19.85
CA GLU A 22 -10.03 2.97 -19.56
C GLU A 22 -10.50 1.70 -18.84
N LYS A 23 -9.99 0.53 -19.27
CA LYS A 23 -10.35 -0.75 -18.63
C LYS A 23 -9.69 -0.99 -17.29
N SER A 24 -8.46 -0.52 -17.11
CA SER A 24 -7.69 -0.73 -15.88
C SER A 24 -8.05 0.27 -14.79
N GLY A 25 -8.71 1.39 -15.12
CA GLY A 25 -8.96 2.48 -14.16
C GLY A 25 -7.70 3.18 -13.66
N VAL A 26 -6.56 2.97 -14.34
CA VAL A 26 -5.29 3.58 -13.99
C VAL A 26 -5.30 5.05 -14.38
N ILE A 27 -4.86 5.92 -13.47
CA ILE A 27 -4.66 7.34 -13.69
C ILE A 27 -3.16 7.60 -13.85
N ILE A 28 -2.77 8.25 -14.93
CA ILE A 28 -1.38 8.64 -15.18
C ILE A 28 -1.14 10.07 -14.72
N PHE A 29 0.02 10.32 -14.15
CA PHE A 29 0.42 11.65 -13.73
C PHE A 29 1.89 11.93 -14.02
N GLU A 30 2.21 13.23 -14.15
CA GLU A 30 3.54 13.79 -14.03
C GLU A 30 3.58 14.69 -12.80
N TYR A 31 4.65 14.60 -12.03
CA TYR A 31 4.91 15.56 -10.96
C TYR A 31 6.24 16.26 -11.18
N HIS A 32 6.18 17.57 -11.29
CA HIS A 32 7.31 18.44 -11.51
C HIS A 32 7.86 18.90 -10.14
N VAL A 33 8.92 18.24 -9.65
CA VAL A 33 9.49 18.47 -8.32
C VAL A 33 9.93 19.93 -8.13
N LYS A 34 10.56 20.55 -9.14
CA LYS A 34 11.07 21.92 -9.06
C LYS A 34 9.99 22.99 -8.93
N THR A 35 8.81 22.74 -9.48
CA THR A 35 7.69 23.69 -9.50
C THR A 35 6.54 23.28 -8.60
N ASP A 36 6.70 22.14 -7.88
CA ASP A 36 5.67 21.55 -7.03
C ASP A 36 4.31 21.47 -7.74
N THR A 37 4.30 20.90 -8.95
CA THR A 37 3.11 20.87 -9.80
C THR A 37 2.80 19.46 -10.23
N LEU A 38 1.58 18.98 -9.89
CA LEU A 38 1.04 17.73 -10.43
C LEU A 38 0.25 18.01 -11.70
N ILE A 39 0.51 17.22 -12.74
CA ILE A 39 -0.25 17.15 -13.98
C ILE A 39 -0.87 15.77 -14.06
N ARG A 40 -2.19 15.70 -14.14
CA ARG A 40 -2.93 14.44 -14.27
C ARG A 40 -3.47 14.34 -15.69
N TYR A 41 -3.47 13.13 -16.22
CA TYR A 41 -3.96 12.82 -17.55
C TYR A 41 -5.26 12.00 -17.47
N ASN A 42 -6.17 12.29 -18.40
CA ASN A 42 -7.37 11.49 -18.61
C ASN A 42 -7.06 10.20 -19.39
N LYS A 43 -8.07 9.40 -19.65
CA LYS A 43 -7.95 8.16 -20.43
C LYS A 43 -7.54 8.37 -21.90
N GLU A 44 -7.80 9.53 -22.45
CA GLU A 44 -7.37 9.95 -23.79
C GLU A 44 -5.93 10.47 -23.83
N LEU A 45 -5.21 10.46 -22.69
CA LEU A 45 -3.88 11.02 -22.49
C LEU A 45 -3.83 12.54 -22.67
N GLU A 46 -4.93 13.23 -22.47
CA GLU A 46 -5.00 14.68 -22.42
C GLU A 46 -4.91 15.15 -20.96
N VAL A 47 -4.41 16.38 -20.77
CA VAL A 47 -4.31 16.96 -19.43
C VAL A 47 -5.71 17.18 -18.86
N ASP A 48 -6.02 16.45 -17.79
CA ASP A 48 -7.28 16.52 -17.05
C ASP A 48 -7.22 17.54 -15.90
N ALA A 49 -6.08 17.58 -15.20
CA ALA A 49 -5.86 18.53 -14.12
C ALA A 49 -4.41 18.98 -14.04
N LYS A 50 -4.21 20.23 -13.66
CA LYS A 50 -2.90 20.80 -13.31
C LYS A 50 -3.00 21.47 -11.97
N ILE A 51 -2.33 20.93 -10.96
CA ILE A 51 -2.43 21.36 -9.56
C ILE A 51 -1.06 21.91 -9.14
N PRO A 52 -0.90 23.24 -9.06
CA PRO A 52 0.29 23.88 -8.51
C PRO A 52 0.29 23.75 -6.97
N GLU A 53 1.43 23.94 -6.34
CA GLU A 53 1.61 23.86 -4.88
C GLU A 53 1.05 22.55 -4.32
N TYR A 54 1.40 21.44 -4.99
CA TYR A 54 0.76 20.15 -4.75
C TYR A 54 1.05 19.60 -3.36
N CYS A 55 2.23 19.84 -2.81
CA CYS A 55 2.55 19.46 -1.44
C CYS A 55 1.67 20.14 -0.41
N ASP A 56 1.32 21.42 -0.62
CA ASP A 56 0.38 22.15 0.25
C ASP A 56 -1.05 21.65 0.05
N TYR A 57 -1.43 21.35 -1.19
CA TYR A 57 -2.69 20.69 -1.49
C TYR A 57 -2.82 19.35 -0.74
N LEU A 58 -1.76 18.54 -0.70
CA LEU A 58 -1.75 17.25 0.01
C LEU A 58 -1.92 17.40 1.52
N ARG A 59 -1.48 18.52 2.12
CA ARG A 59 -1.63 18.76 3.56
C ARG A 59 -3.06 19.01 3.98
N ASP A 60 -3.78 19.86 3.23
CA ASP A 60 -5.04 20.44 3.71
C ASP A 60 -6.26 20.15 2.83
N LYS A 61 -6.09 20.00 1.53
CA LYS A 61 -7.20 20.01 0.55
C LYS A 61 -7.45 18.66 -0.14
N THR A 62 -6.66 17.65 0.20
CA THR A 62 -6.74 16.34 -0.44
C THR A 62 -7.80 15.45 0.19
N ARG A 63 -8.31 14.50 -0.60
CA ARG A 63 -9.12 13.38 -0.12
C ARG A 63 -8.31 12.27 0.53
N ILE A 64 -6.98 12.35 0.53
CA ILE A 64 -6.12 11.37 1.18
C ILE A 64 -6.39 11.39 2.70
N TYR A 65 -6.55 10.18 3.26
CA TYR A 65 -6.74 9.99 4.69
C TYR A 65 -5.60 10.66 5.48
N PRO A 66 -5.91 11.40 6.57
CA PRO A 66 -4.92 12.23 7.27
C PRO A 66 -3.60 11.54 7.58
N ASP A 67 -3.66 10.30 8.06
CA ASP A 67 -2.46 9.54 8.44
C ASP A 67 -1.58 9.14 7.24
N ASP A 68 -2.13 9.14 6.02
CA ASP A 68 -1.40 8.73 4.82
C ASP A 68 -0.83 9.93 4.04
N ARG A 69 -1.20 11.17 4.40
CA ARG A 69 -0.75 12.40 3.70
C ARG A 69 0.76 12.54 3.69
N TRP A 70 1.41 12.24 4.80
CA TRP A 70 2.86 12.31 4.89
C TRP A 70 3.55 11.32 3.92
N LYS A 71 2.99 10.11 3.74
CA LYS A 71 3.50 9.12 2.79
C LYS A 71 3.43 9.64 1.35
N ALA A 72 2.29 10.26 1.01
CA ALA A 72 2.12 10.87 -0.30
C ALA A 72 3.13 12.00 -0.55
N ILE A 73 3.34 12.90 0.43
CA ILE A 73 4.33 13.98 0.35
C ILE A 73 5.75 13.43 0.16
N GLU A 74 6.14 12.41 0.92
CA GLU A 74 7.46 11.77 0.80
C GLU A 74 7.64 11.07 -0.55
N PHE A 75 6.57 10.46 -1.07
CA PHE A 75 6.57 9.84 -2.40
C PHE A 75 6.80 10.87 -3.50
N TYR A 76 6.00 11.95 -3.54
CA TYR A 76 6.14 13.01 -4.55
C TYR A 76 7.46 13.79 -4.40
N SER A 77 8.00 13.92 -3.20
CA SER A 77 9.34 14.49 -3.00
C SER A 77 10.49 13.59 -3.47
N GLY A 78 10.18 12.36 -3.92
CA GLY A 78 11.17 11.38 -4.37
C GLY A 78 11.97 10.71 -3.25
N ARG A 79 11.58 10.92 -1.97
CA ARG A 79 12.25 10.28 -0.82
C ARG A 79 11.84 8.83 -0.65
N ILE A 80 10.59 8.48 -1.01
CA ILE A 80 10.15 7.09 -1.08
C ILE A 80 10.26 6.64 -2.53
N LYS A 81 11.12 5.64 -2.78
CA LYS A 81 11.28 4.97 -4.06
C LYS A 81 10.45 3.68 -4.02
N GLY A 82 9.48 3.55 -4.89
CA GLY A 82 8.66 2.35 -5.01
C GLY A 82 7.19 2.61 -4.68
N PRO A 83 6.33 1.60 -4.88
CA PRO A 83 4.90 1.77 -4.71
C PRO A 83 4.54 2.03 -3.25
N ILE A 84 3.59 2.94 -3.04
CA ILE A 84 2.97 3.18 -1.74
C ILE A 84 1.46 3.01 -1.85
N ASP A 85 0.85 2.46 -0.82
CA ASP A 85 -0.60 2.39 -0.70
C ASP A 85 -1.08 3.50 0.23
N ILE A 86 -2.11 4.25 -0.22
CA ILE A 86 -2.76 5.31 0.51
C ILE A 86 -4.26 5.08 0.54
N ARG A 87 -4.93 5.61 1.56
CA ARG A 87 -6.39 5.63 1.68
C ARG A 87 -6.91 6.96 1.17
N GLU A 88 -7.97 6.93 0.39
CA GLU A 88 -8.74 8.11 0.01
C GLU A 88 -10.15 8.01 0.58
N VAL A 89 -10.69 9.13 1.03
CA VAL A 89 -12.05 9.24 1.56
C VAL A 89 -12.87 10.04 0.56
N ASP A 90 -13.98 9.47 0.08
CA ASP A 90 -14.92 10.18 -0.78
C ASP A 90 -15.87 11.10 0.02
N ASP A 91 -16.74 11.80 -0.69
CA ASP A 91 -17.68 12.74 -0.09
C ASP A 91 -18.74 12.05 0.79
N ASP A 92 -18.97 10.75 0.57
CA ASP A 92 -19.90 9.91 1.35
C ASP A 92 -19.21 9.24 2.55
N GLY A 93 -17.89 9.47 2.73
CA GLY A 93 -17.09 8.89 3.80
C GLY A 93 -16.60 7.46 3.51
N CYS A 94 -16.81 6.94 2.30
CA CYS A 94 -16.30 5.64 1.92
C CYS A 94 -14.78 5.69 1.69
N ILE A 95 -14.09 4.66 2.16
CA ILE A 95 -12.64 4.57 2.04
C ILE A 95 -12.28 3.68 0.86
N SER A 96 -11.51 4.23 -0.06
CA SER A 96 -10.86 3.49 -1.15
C SER A 96 -9.35 3.43 -0.92
N ARG A 97 -8.70 2.41 -1.47
CA ARG A 97 -7.24 2.28 -1.44
C ARG A 97 -6.65 2.51 -2.81
N LYS A 98 -5.67 3.39 -2.87
CA LYS A 98 -4.95 3.73 -4.10
C LYS A 98 -3.48 3.37 -3.92
N ARG A 99 -2.92 2.75 -4.94
CA ARG A 99 -1.48 2.51 -5.05
C ARG A 99 -0.88 3.55 -5.96
N LEU A 100 0.10 4.29 -5.44
CA LEU A 100 0.92 5.21 -6.22
C LEU A 100 2.21 4.49 -6.61
N GLU A 101 2.54 4.52 -7.88
CA GLU A 101 3.74 3.89 -8.41
C GLU A 101 4.44 4.83 -9.39
N THR A 102 5.77 4.92 -9.30
CA THR A 102 6.59 5.67 -10.26
C THR A 102 7.08 4.75 -11.37
N VAL A 103 7.00 5.22 -12.60
CA VAL A 103 7.57 4.56 -13.76
C VAL A 103 8.85 5.29 -14.12
N SER A 104 10.00 4.63 -13.97
CA SER A 104 11.27 5.19 -14.43
C SER A 104 11.38 5.04 -15.93
N ILE A 105 11.47 6.17 -16.64
CA ILE A 105 11.64 6.17 -18.12
C ILE A 105 13.12 6.23 -18.50
N SER A 106 14.03 6.52 -17.55
CA SER A 106 15.46 6.60 -17.82
C SER A 106 16.23 5.42 -17.21
N GLU A 107 17.17 4.84 -17.97
CA GLU A 107 18.11 3.81 -17.51
C GLU A 107 19.09 4.34 -16.45
N GLU A 108 19.20 5.63 -16.25
CA GLU A 108 20.00 6.28 -15.22
C GLU A 108 19.13 6.54 -13.99
N GLY A 109 19.28 5.69 -13.00
CA GLY A 109 18.46 5.51 -11.81
C GLY A 109 18.38 6.65 -10.78
N ASP A 110 18.51 7.90 -11.15
CA ASP A 110 18.19 9.07 -10.35
C ASP A 110 17.05 9.87 -11.00
N LEU A 111 16.25 10.55 -10.17
CA LEU A 111 15.36 11.63 -10.56
C LEU A 111 16.07 12.42 -11.66
N GLY A 112 15.81 12.09 -12.94
CA GLY A 112 16.58 12.60 -14.06
C GLY A 112 16.78 14.11 -13.95
N GLU A 113 17.80 14.69 -14.59
CA GLU A 113 18.11 16.13 -14.55
C GLU A 113 16.87 17.03 -14.76
N SER A 114 15.79 16.50 -15.31
CA SER A 114 14.50 17.16 -15.50
C SER A 114 13.75 17.43 -14.20
N GLY A 115 13.93 16.65 -13.12
CA GLY A 115 13.15 16.75 -11.90
C GLY A 115 11.66 16.45 -12.09
N ILE A 116 11.33 15.54 -13.02
CA ILE A 116 9.96 15.10 -13.29
C ILE A 116 9.81 13.64 -12.85
N LEU A 117 8.83 13.39 -11.98
CA LEU A 117 8.35 12.05 -11.65
C LEU A 117 7.20 11.72 -12.58
N PHE A 118 7.31 10.61 -13.29
CA PHE A 118 6.21 10.04 -14.06
C PHE A 118 5.68 8.81 -13.33
N GLY A 119 4.36 8.70 -13.19
CA GLY A 119 3.79 7.62 -12.41
C GLY A 119 2.33 7.34 -12.71
N MET A 120 1.78 6.42 -11.93
CA MET A 120 0.40 5.99 -12.03
C MET A 120 -0.24 5.82 -10.65
N VAL A 121 -1.55 6.00 -10.62
CA VAL A 121 -2.42 5.72 -9.48
C VAL A 121 -3.33 4.57 -9.87
N ILE A 122 -3.32 3.50 -9.10
CA ILE A 122 -4.09 2.29 -9.32
C ILE A 122 -5.09 2.11 -8.18
N ASP A 123 -6.34 1.82 -8.50
CA ASP A 123 -7.33 1.44 -7.48
C ASP A 123 -7.10 -0.01 -7.07
N VAL A 124 -6.70 -0.23 -5.83
CA VAL A 124 -6.45 -1.55 -5.24
C VAL A 124 -7.47 -1.92 -4.15
N THR A 125 -8.59 -1.20 -4.10
CA THR A 125 -9.63 -1.41 -3.08
C THR A 125 -10.19 -2.83 -3.13
N GLY A 126 -10.42 -3.35 -4.34
CA GLY A 126 -10.93 -4.71 -4.53
C GLY A 126 -9.95 -5.78 -4.08
N GLU A 127 -8.67 -5.62 -4.42
CA GLU A 127 -7.59 -6.53 -4.00
C GLU A 127 -7.46 -6.56 -2.48
N TRP A 128 -7.50 -5.38 -1.86
CA TRP A 128 -7.41 -5.25 -0.41
C TRP A 128 -8.59 -5.92 0.31
N HIS A 129 -9.83 -5.71 -0.14
CA HIS A 129 -10.99 -6.38 0.44
C HIS A 129 -10.96 -7.90 0.26
N GLN A 130 -10.36 -8.37 -0.82
CA GLN A 130 -10.18 -9.80 -1.03
C GLN A 130 -9.12 -10.37 -0.08
N GLU A 131 -8.00 -9.68 0.10
CA GLU A 131 -6.94 -10.07 1.04
C GLU A 131 -7.47 -10.11 2.48
N GLU A 132 -8.21 -9.08 2.90
CA GLU A 132 -8.82 -9.00 4.23
C GLU A 132 -9.84 -10.13 4.48
N ARG A 133 -10.68 -10.45 3.47
CA ARG A 133 -11.59 -11.61 3.57
C ARG A 133 -10.84 -12.92 3.73
N LEU A 134 -9.80 -13.13 2.93
CA LEU A 134 -9.00 -14.36 3.02
C LEU A 134 -8.28 -14.46 4.38
N GLU A 135 -7.74 -13.37 4.90
CA GLU A 135 -7.16 -13.33 6.25
C GLU A 135 -8.22 -13.68 7.32
N HIS A 136 -9.42 -13.12 7.21
CA HIS A 136 -10.51 -13.40 8.13
C HIS A 136 -11.00 -14.86 8.04
N GLU A 137 -11.13 -15.41 6.84
CA GLU A 137 -11.48 -16.82 6.63
C GLU A 137 -10.41 -17.75 7.20
N LEU A 138 -9.12 -17.43 7.01
CA LEU A 138 -8.01 -18.17 7.60
C LEU A 138 -8.05 -18.16 9.14
N VAL A 139 -8.38 -17.01 9.74
CA VAL A 139 -8.54 -16.89 11.19
C VAL A 139 -9.73 -17.73 11.66
N GLN A 140 -10.86 -17.67 10.94
CA GLN A 140 -12.05 -18.48 11.29
C GLN A 140 -11.79 -19.98 11.11
N MET A 141 -11.10 -20.39 10.04
CA MET A 141 -10.73 -21.81 9.85
C MET A 141 -9.80 -22.31 10.95
N LYS A 142 -8.86 -21.47 11.39
CA LYS A 142 -7.99 -21.77 12.54
C LYS A 142 -8.79 -21.83 13.85
N ALA A 143 -9.81 -20.99 14.02
CA ALA A 143 -10.66 -20.97 15.20
C ALA A 143 -11.75 -22.08 15.20
N ALA A 144 -12.25 -22.45 14.00
CA ALA A 144 -13.23 -23.52 13.83
C ALA A 144 -12.59 -24.92 13.73
N GLY A 145 -11.28 -24.98 13.55
CA GLY A 145 -10.52 -26.22 13.59
C GLY A 145 -10.71 -26.85 14.96
N THR A 146 -11.57 -27.87 15.03
CA THR A 146 -11.68 -28.80 16.16
C THR A 146 -10.27 -29.06 16.68
N PRO A 147 -10.03 -29.02 18.00
CA PRO A 147 -8.75 -29.41 18.53
C PRO A 147 -8.47 -30.83 18.10
N CYS A 148 -7.74 -30.99 17.01
CA CYS A 148 -7.20 -32.28 16.65
C CYS A 148 -6.17 -32.60 17.72
N SER A 149 -6.56 -33.45 18.65
CA SER A 149 -5.72 -33.92 19.76
C SER A 149 -4.45 -34.65 19.31
N SER A 150 -4.18 -34.69 17.99
CA SER A 150 -3.00 -35.28 17.37
C SER A 150 -2.17 -34.29 16.55
N CYS A 151 -2.56 -33.01 16.44
CA CYS A 151 -1.74 -31.98 15.78
C CYS A 151 -0.77 -31.33 16.77
N THR A 152 0.09 -32.12 17.37
CA THR A 152 1.24 -31.66 18.19
C THR A 152 2.35 -31.04 17.31
N GLY A 153 2.01 -30.06 16.46
CA GLY A 153 2.96 -29.54 15.47
C GLY A 153 3.13 -28.02 15.43
N TYR A 154 2.42 -27.26 16.28
CA TYR A 154 2.68 -25.82 16.35
C TYR A 154 3.87 -25.61 17.31
N PRO A 155 4.91 -24.87 16.86
CA PRO A 155 6.01 -24.54 17.76
C PRO A 155 5.43 -23.77 18.97
N GLU A 156 5.75 -24.24 20.16
CA GLU A 156 5.33 -23.58 21.42
C GLU A 156 5.87 -22.16 21.53
N TYR A 157 6.98 -21.89 20.82
CA TYR A 157 7.70 -20.63 20.82
C TYR A 157 7.89 -20.13 19.39
N ASP A 158 7.80 -18.82 19.20
CA ASP A 158 8.16 -18.17 17.97
C ASP A 158 9.67 -18.28 17.74
N LYS A 159 10.08 -18.76 16.56
CA LYS A 159 11.49 -19.04 16.24
C LYS A 159 12.36 -17.80 16.13
N VAL A 160 11.75 -16.64 15.90
CA VAL A 160 12.46 -15.37 15.71
C VAL A 160 12.66 -14.66 17.03
N THR A 161 11.60 -14.53 17.82
CA THR A 161 11.60 -13.78 19.07
C THR A 161 11.90 -14.63 20.29
N GLY A 162 11.77 -15.96 20.20
CA GLY A 162 11.87 -16.87 21.34
C GLY A 162 10.72 -16.75 22.35
N LEU A 163 9.72 -15.91 22.05
CA LEU A 163 8.55 -15.73 22.91
C LEU A 163 7.55 -16.87 22.72
N PRO A 164 6.67 -17.13 23.70
CA PRO A 164 5.58 -18.07 23.53
C PRO A 164 4.74 -17.74 22.29
N SER A 165 4.40 -18.73 21.52
CA SER A 165 3.47 -18.55 20.39
C SER A 165 2.12 -18.04 20.90
N PHE A 166 1.33 -17.42 20.03
CA PHE A 166 0.00 -16.91 20.40
C PHE A 166 -0.89 -17.99 21.01
N ASN A 167 -0.80 -19.23 20.51
CA ASN A 167 -1.58 -20.35 21.06
C ASN A 167 -1.15 -20.70 22.48
N ARG A 168 0.14 -20.78 22.75
CA ARG A 168 0.67 -21.03 24.08
C ARG A 168 0.34 -19.90 25.05
N PHE A 169 0.50 -18.67 24.61
CA PHE A 169 0.13 -17.48 25.40
C PHE A 169 -1.36 -17.51 25.80
N ARG A 170 -2.24 -17.88 24.86
CA ARG A 170 -3.67 -18.04 25.14
C ARG A 170 -3.96 -19.13 26.17
N GLU A 171 -3.33 -20.30 26.04
CA GLU A 171 -3.47 -21.38 27.01
C GLU A 171 -3.00 -20.96 28.40
N GLU A 172 -1.89 -20.24 28.51
CA GLU A 172 -1.40 -19.72 29.79
C GLU A 172 -2.37 -18.72 30.44
N ILE A 173 -2.94 -17.81 29.61
CA ILE A 173 -3.98 -16.87 30.10
C ILE A 173 -5.23 -17.63 30.57
N ASP A 174 -5.73 -18.59 29.80
CA ASP A 174 -6.90 -19.38 30.14
C ASP A 174 -6.66 -20.13 31.46
N ASN A 175 -5.47 -20.66 31.71
CA ASN A 175 -5.07 -21.28 32.97
C ASN A 175 -5.09 -20.28 34.14
N VAL A 176 -4.49 -19.08 33.96
CA VAL A 176 -4.48 -18.03 35.00
C VAL A 176 -5.89 -17.57 35.33
N LEU A 177 -6.77 -17.43 34.35
CA LEU A 177 -8.16 -17.03 34.57
C LEU A 177 -8.98 -18.12 35.23
N THR A 178 -8.75 -19.39 34.86
CA THR A 178 -9.47 -20.56 35.44
C THR A 178 -9.09 -20.81 36.91
N ASP A 179 -7.82 -20.60 37.26
CA ASP A 179 -7.32 -20.76 38.64
C ASP A 179 -7.75 -19.65 39.58
N GLY A 180 -8.58 -18.68 39.14
CA GLY A 180 -9.06 -17.56 39.96
C GLY A 180 -7.95 -16.58 40.38
N LYS A 181 -6.76 -16.69 39.79
CA LYS A 181 -5.58 -15.82 40.05
C LYS A 181 -5.52 -14.61 39.12
N GLY A 182 -6.60 -14.32 38.40
CA GLY A 182 -6.66 -13.19 37.47
C GLY A 182 -6.62 -11.81 38.14
N GLU A 183 -6.83 -11.72 39.43
CA GLU A 183 -6.71 -10.47 40.18
C GLU A 183 -5.22 -10.03 40.24
N GLY A 184 -4.95 -8.82 39.76
CA GLY A 184 -3.59 -8.23 39.73
C GLY A 184 -2.84 -8.37 38.43
N TYR A 185 -3.44 -8.97 37.40
CA TYR A 185 -2.87 -9.01 36.05
C TYR A 185 -3.51 -7.94 35.15
N LEU A 186 -2.69 -7.32 34.31
CA LEU A 186 -3.09 -6.40 33.24
C LEU A 186 -2.71 -7.01 31.91
N LEU A 187 -3.68 -7.23 31.03
CA LEU A 187 -3.41 -7.61 29.63
C LEU A 187 -3.19 -6.34 28.81
N VAL A 188 -2.01 -6.19 28.24
CA VAL A 188 -1.70 -5.11 27.30
C VAL A 188 -1.58 -5.72 25.91
N TYR A 189 -2.47 -5.30 25.01
CA TYR A 189 -2.38 -5.63 23.59
C TYR A 189 -1.82 -4.43 22.84
N THR A 190 -0.74 -4.64 22.10
CA THR A 190 -0.13 -3.61 21.26
C THR A 190 0.07 -4.16 19.85
N ASP A 191 -0.16 -3.33 18.86
CA ASP A 191 0.13 -3.64 17.47
C ASP A 191 1.02 -2.55 16.87
N LEU A 192 1.86 -2.93 15.93
CA LEU A 192 2.70 -2.00 15.18
C LEU A 192 2.00 -1.66 13.87
N GLU A 193 1.41 -0.48 13.83
CA GLU A 193 0.75 0.01 12.63
C GLU A 193 1.76 0.10 11.46
N ASN A 194 1.35 -0.40 10.31
CA ASN A 194 2.18 -0.41 9.09
C ASN A 194 3.48 -1.26 9.16
N PHE A 195 3.56 -2.27 10.03
CA PHE A 195 4.72 -3.14 10.13
C PHE A 195 5.07 -3.83 8.79
N LYS A 196 4.07 -4.19 7.97
CA LYS A 196 4.28 -4.69 6.60
C LYS A 196 5.07 -3.69 5.73
N TYR A 197 4.82 -2.38 5.89
CA TYR A 197 5.55 -1.33 5.17
C TYR A 197 7.00 -1.23 5.65
N PHE A 198 7.22 -1.32 6.95
CA PHE A 198 8.56 -1.35 7.53
C PHE A 198 9.37 -2.53 6.95
N ASN A 199 8.80 -3.73 6.94
CA ASN A 199 9.45 -4.91 6.38
C ASN A 199 9.72 -4.80 4.87
N ARG A 200 8.82 -4.18 4.09
CA ARG A 200 9.05 -3.92 2.66
C ARG A 200 10.19 -2.91 2.42
N LYS A 201 10.28 -1.88 3.26
CA LYS A 201 11.27 -0.80 3.11
C LYS A 201 12.67 -1.23 3.54
N TYR A 202 12.77 -2.00 4.62
CA TYR A 202 14.04 -2.34 5.26
C TYR A 202 14.41 -3.82 5.14
N GLY A 203 13.52 -4.65 4.58
CA GLY A 203 13.66 -6.11 4.55
C GLY A 203 13.20 -6.76 5.86
N TYR A 204 13.13 -8.09 5.87
CA TYR A 204 12.74 -8.85 7.07
C TYR A 204 13.86 -8.99 8.10
N GLU A 205 15.12 -8.94 7.66
CA GLU A 205 16.29 -9.12 8.55
C GLU A 205 16.44 -8.03 9.62
N PRO A 206 16.24 -6.72 9.34
CA PRO A 206 16.33 -5.69 10.38
C PRO A 206 15.27 -5.81 11.49
N ALA A 207 14.11 -6.40 11.20
CA ALA A 207 13.07 -6.59 12.21
C ALA A 207 13.37 -7.72 13.20
N THR A 208 14.39 -8.53 12.94
CA THR A 208 14.80 -9.68 13.77
C THR A 208 16.02 -9.39 14.63
N SER A 209 16.60 -8.19 14.53
CA SER A 209 17.85 -7.80 15.21
C SER A 209 17.69 -6.81 16.36
N PHE A 210 16.45 -6.70 16.92
CA PHE A 210 16.16 -5.92 18.13
C PHE A 210 15.96 -6.82 19.34
#